data_6ee825d938ac0e8a5872db0511df1879
#
_entry.id   6ee825d938ac0e8a5872db0511df1879
#
_cell.length_a   1.000
_cell.length_b   1.000
_cell.length_c   1.000
_cell.angle_alpha   90.00
_cell.angle_beta   90.00
_cell.angle_gamma   90.00
#
_symmetry.space_group_name_H-M   'P 1'
#
loop_
_entity.id
_entity.type
_entity.pdbx_description
1 polymer ?
#
loop_
_entity_poly.entity_id
_entity_poly.type
_entity_poly.pdbx_seq_one_letter_code
_entity_poly.pdbx_strand_id
1 'polypeptide(L)'
;MSARGPTAERGEAMKIFLDSANVAEIKEGVALGVVDGVTTNPSLIAKEKRPFRPLVEEICSVCPGPVSLEVVATDFEGMVKEGEELAQIAPNAVVKVPMTKDGLKAVKYLSGKGIKLNQTLCFSAPQALLSAKAGATYISPFLGRLDDIGAIGMDLIRDICQIYRNYGFTTQVLAASIRNPLHVIDAAKAGAHVATMPFAVLESLLKHPLTDIGLKKFLDDWAKAGTKI
;
A
#
# COMPACT_ATOMS: atom_id res chain seq x y z
N MET A 1 13.53 38.72 -21.21
CA MET A 1 14.11 37.58 -20.45
C MET A 1 12.94 36.92 -19.69
N SER A 2 12.42 35.83 -20.22
CA SER A 2 11.29 35.09 -19.62
C SER A 2 11.87 34.10 -18.59
N ALA A 3 11.64 34.36 -17.32
CA ALA A 3 11.95 33.40 -16.26
C ALA A 3 11.01 32.21 -16.37
N ARG A 4 11.51 31.08 -16.85
CA ARG A 4 10.81 29.79 -16.69
C ARG A 4 10.81 29.48 -15.19
N GLY A 5 9.64 29.47 -14.59
CA GLY A 5 9.45 28.95 -13.24
C GLY A 5 9.96 27.51 -13.14
N PRO A 6 10.30 27.02 -11.92
CA PRO A 6 10.80 25.67 -11.73
C PRO A 6 9.76 24.69 -12.27
N THR A 7 10.16 23.86 -13.24
CA THR A 7 9.38 22.69 -13.66
C THR A 7 9.26 21.78 -12.44
N ALA A 8 8.06 21.69 -11.88
CA ALA A 8 7.76 20.68 -10.88
C ALA A 8 8.16 19.32 -11.49
N GLU A 9 9.18 18.68 -10.93
CA GLU A 9 9.48 17.29 -11.25
C GLU A 9 8.18 16.52 -11.06
N ARG A 10 7.69 15.87 -12.11
CA ARG A 10 6.52 15.01 -12.00
C ARG A 10 6.90 13.89 -11.06
N GLY A 11 6.34 13.90 -9.85
CA GLY A 11 6.49 12.81 -8.90
C GLY A 11 6.07 11.49 -9.57
N GLU A 12 6.64 10.37 -9.13
CA GLU A 12 6.16 9.05 -9.54
C GLU A 12 4.66 8.96 -9.27
N ALA A 13 3.92 8.28 -10.16
CA ALA A 13 2.50 8.04 -9.97
C ALA A 13 2.25 7.26 -8.67
N MET A 14 1.15 7.57 -7.97
CA MET A 14 0.76 6.82 -6.79
C MET A 14 0.55 5.35 -7.16
N LYS A 15 1.16 4.44 -6.41
CA LYS A 15 1.04 2.99 -6.59
C LYS A 15 -0.21 2.47 -5.90
N ILE A 16 -0.87 1.51 -6.52
CA ILE A 16 -2.03 0.80 -5.96
C ILE A 16 -1.60 -0.59 -5.51
N PHE A 17 -1.76 -0.87 -4.22
CA PHE A 17 -1.51 -2.19 -3.65
C PHE A 17 -2.81 -2.84 -3.21
N LEU A 18 -2.87 -4.18 -3.27
CA LEU A 18 -3.95 -4.96 -2.66
C LEU A 18 -3.58 -5.37 -1.24
N ASP A 19 -4.48 -5.14 -0.30
CA ASP A 19 -4.39 -5.64 1.09
C ASP A 19 -5.14 -6.96 1.19
N SER A 20 -4.50 -8.04 0.75
CA SER A 20 -5.09 -9.37 0.67
C SER A 20 -4.03 -10.47 0.76
N ALA A 21 -4.41 -11.62 1.30
CA ALA A 21 -3.67 -12.87 1.18
C ALA A 21 -4.38 -13.90 0.28
N ASN A 22 -5.55 -13.53 -0.27
CA ASN A 22 -6.31 -14.38 -1.19
C ASN A 22 -5.69 -14.34 -2.59
N VAL A 23 -5.13 -15.45 -3.01
CA VAL A 23 -4.41 -15.54 -4.30
C VAL A 23 -5.33 -15.29 -5.49
N ALA A 24 -6.61 -15.65 -5.41
CA ALA A 24 -7.56 -15.42 -6.50
C ALA A 24 -7.84 -13.92 -6.67
N GLU A 25 -8.09 -13.19 -5.57
CA GLU A 25 -8.26 -11.73 -5.59
C GLU A 25 -7.00 -11.04 -6.12
N ILE A 26 -5.81 -11.51 -5.72
CA ILE A 26 -4.54 -10.93 -6.19
C ILE A 26 -4.37 -11.15 -7.70
N LYS A 27 -4.61 -12.36 -8.20
CA LYS A 27 -4.55 -12.67 -9.64
C LYS A 27 -5.52 -11.82 -10.45
N GLU A 28 -6.75 -11.66 -9.98
CA GLU A 28 -7.77 -10.84 -10.62
C GLU A 28 -7.36 -9.35 -10.62
N GLY A 29 -6.92 -8.82 -9.48
CA GLY A 29 -6.44 -7.44 -9.38
C GLY A 29 -5.25 -7.16 -10.28
N VAL A 30 -4.28 -8.08 -10.34
CA VAL A 30 -3.11 -7.97 -11.25
C VAL A 30 -3.54 -8.01 -12.72
N ALA A 31 -4.54 -8.82 -13.06
CA ALA A 31 -5.08 -8.90 -14.42
C ALA A 31 -5.75 -7.59 -14.90
N LEU A 32 -6.20 -6.72 -13.97
CA LEU A 32 -6.68 -5.37 -14.30
C LEU A 32 -5.55 -4.43 -14.79
N GLY A 33 -4.27 -4.79 -14.58
CA GLY A 33 -3.11 -4.01 -15.02
C GLY A 33 -2.84 -2.74 -14.23
N VAL A 34 -3.46 -2.57 -13.04
CA VAL A 34 -3.34 -1.37 -12.19
C VAL A 34 -2.79 -1.67 -10.80
N VAL A 35 -2.51 -2.92 -10.48
CA VAL A 35 -1.97 -3.33 -9.18
C VAL A 35 -0.46 -3.40 -9.25
N ASP A 36 0.19 -2.60 -8.40
CA ASP A 36 1.66 -2.47 -8.34
C ASP A 36 2.29 -3.32 -7.23
N GLY A 37 1.52 -3.83 -6.29
CA GLY A 37 2.04 -4.60 -5.17
C GLY A 37 0.95 -5.14 -4.24
N VAL A 38 1.38 -5.83 -3.18
CA VAL A 38 0.49 -6.46 -2.21
C VAL A 38 0.97 -6.18 -0.79
N THR A 39 0.05 -5.91 0.12
CA THR A 39 0.31 -5.96 1.55
C THR A 39 -0.44 -7.15 2.17
N THR A 40 0.24 -7.87 3.04
CA THR A 40 -0.38 -8.89 3.88
C THR A 40 -0.26 -8.51 5.36
N ASN A 41 -0.91 -9.26 6.21
CA ASN A 41 -0.75 -9.20 7.65
C ASN A 41 -1.16 -10.54 8.26
N PRO A 42 -0.81 -10.82 9.54
CA PRO A 42 -1.11 -12.10 10.17
C PRO A 42 -2.59 -12.48 10.12
N SER A 43 -3.50 -11.50 10.22
CA SER A 43 -4.94 -11.76 10.18
C SER A 43 -5.44 -12.17 8.79
N LEU A 44 -4.89 -11.59 7.72
CA LEU A 44 -5.21 -11.96 6.35
C LEU A 44 -4.67 -13.36 6.03
N ILE A 45 -3.42 -13.63 6.39
CA ILE A 45 -2.78 -14.95 6.22
C ILE A 45 -3.58 -16.04 6.93
N ALA A 46 -3.98 -15.79 8.18
CA ALA A 46 -4.73 -16.77 8.98
C ALA A 46 -6.11 -17.14 8.36
N LYS A 47 -6.75 -16.21 7.66
CA LYS A 47 -8.04 -16.45 6.99
C LYS A 47 -7.93 -17.46 5.87
N GLU A 48 -6.79 -17.57 5.19
CA GLU A 48 -6.57 -18.49 4.07
C GLU A 48 -6.48 -19.96 4.50
N LYS A 49 -6.24 -20.24 5.79
CA LYS A 49 -6.15 -21.60 6.36
C LYS A 49 -5.17 -22.51 5.59
N ARG A 50 -4.13 -21.94 5.06
CA ARG A 50 -3.05 -22.58 4.30
C ARG A 50 -1.72 -22.51 5.05
N PRO A 51 -0.76 -23.42 4.82
CA PRO A 51 0.59 -23.28 5.34
C PRO A 51 1.21 -21.95 4.90
N PHE A 52 1.87 -21.25 5.84
CA PHE A 52 2.39 -19.88 5.62
C PHE A 52 3.32 -19.79 4.41
N ARG A 53 4.42 -20.60 4.42
CA ARG A 53 5.49 -20.48 3.42
C ARG A 53 5.01 -20.71 1.98
N PRO A 54 4.30 -21.80 1.65
CA PRO A 54 3.77 -22.00 0.30
C PRO A 54 2.80 -20.89 -0.13
N LEU A 55 1.99 -20.36 0.79
CA LEU A 55 1.05 -19.27 0.49
C LEU A 55 1.80 -17.99 0.09
N VAL A 56 2.78 -17.57 0.89
CA VAL A 56 3.49 -16.31 0.61
C VAL A 56 4.43 -16.42 -0.59
N GLU A 57 5.01 -17.59 -0.86
CA GLU A 57 5.76 -17.87 -2.09
C GLU A 57 4.86 -17.74 -3.33
N GLU A 58 3.63 -18.28 -3.28
CA GLU A 58 2.66 -18.13 -4.38
C GLU A 58 2.25 -16.66 -4.54
N ILE A 59 1.94 -15.92 -3.47
CA ILE A 59 1.63 -14.50 -3.54
C ILE A 59 2.76 -13.71 -4.19
N CYS A 60 4.00 -13.94 -3.76
CA CYS A 60 5.17 -13.28 -4.34
C CYS A 60 5.37 -13.61 -5.83
N SER A 61 5.01 -14.83 -6.25
CA SER A 61 5.16 -15.24 -7.66
C SER A 61 4.13 -14.59 -8.59
N VAL A 62 2.92 -14.31 -8.10
CA VAL A 62 1.84 -13.72 -8.92
C VAL A 62 1.83 -12.20 -8.89
N CYS A 63 2.42 -11.58 -7.87
CA CYS A 63 2.50 -10.13 -7.74
C CYS A 63 3.72 -9.59 -8.51
N PRO A 64 3.56 -8.63 -9.43
CA PRO A 64 4.67 -8.09 -10.23
C PRO A 64 5.61 -7.18 -9.42
N GLY A 65 5.15 -6.68 -8.28
CA GLY A 65 5.87 -5.72 -7.46
C GLY A 65 6.04 -6.14 -6.00
N PRO A 66 6.28 -5.18 -5.09
CA PRO A 66 6.58 -5.47 -3.69
C PRO A 66 5.45 -6.21 -2.96
N VAL A 67 5.81 -7.19 -2.15
CA VAL A 67 4.87 -7.93 -1.28
C VAL A 67 5.30 -7.77 0.17
N SER A 68 4.48 -7.11 0.98
CA SER A 68 4.76 -6.93 2.41
C SER A 68 4.37 -8.18 3.21
N LEU A 69 5.36 -8.78 3.88
CA LEU A 69 5.25 -9.96 4.75
C LEU A 69 5.57 -9.56 6.19
N GLU A 70 4.61 -9.74 7.10
CA GLU A 70 4.70 -9.21 8.47
C GLU A 70 5.27 -10.25 9.44
N VAL A 71 6.24 -9.82 10.27
CA VAL A 71 6.75 -10.59 11.40
C VAL A 71 5.67 -10.76 12.47
N VAL A 72 5.76 -11.82 13.27
CA VAL A 72 4.86 -12.08 14.40
C VAL A 72 5.56 -11.95 15.75
N ALA A 73 6.90 -12.00 15.77
CA ALA A 73 7.68 -11.72 16.96
C ALA A 73 7.43 -10.29 17.47
N THR A 74 7.56 -10.08 18.79
CA THR A 74 7.29 -8.79 19.45
C THR A 74 8.54 -8.17 20.07
N ASP A 75 9.61 -8.91 20.19
CA ASP A 75 10.93 -8.46 20.64
C ASP A 75 11.91 -8.25 19.48
N PHE A 76 12.98 -7.52 19.77
CA PHE A 76 13.97 -7.13 18.74
C PHE A 76 14.62 -8.33 18.06
N GLU A 77 15.10 -9.29 18.82
CA GLU A 77 15.84 -10.46 18.32
C GLU A 77 14.96 -11.35 17.44
N GLY A 78 13.73 -11.59 17.89
CA GLY A 78 12.74 -12.34 17.13
C GLY A 78 12.36 -11.64 15.82
N MET A 79 12.09 -10.33 15.86
CA MET A 79 11.78 -9.55 14.65
C MET A 79 12.93 -9.55 13.64
N VAL A 80 14.18 -9.48 14.12
CA VAL A 80 15.36 -9.53 13.24
C VAL A 80 15.46 -10.90 12.59
N LYS A 81 15.35 -11.97 13.35
CA LYS A 81 15.41 -13.35 12.85
C LYS A 81 14.32 -13.61 11.80
N GLU A 82 13.07 -13.35 12.16
CA GLU A 82 11.94 -13.53 11.23
C GLU A 82 12.08 -12.62 10.00
N GLY A 83 12.55 -11.39 10.18
CA GLY A 83 12.75 -10.45 9.09
C GLY A 83 13.80 -10.92 8.08
N GLU A 84 14.91 -11.48 8.54
CA GLU A 84 15.93 -12.07 7.66
C GLU A 84 15.39 -13.29 6.90
N GLU A 85 14.59 -14.14 7.56
CA GLU A 85 13.95 -15.30 6.94
C GLU A 85 12.91 -14.88 5.88
N LEU A 86 12.06 -13.88 6.19
CA LEU A 86 11.05 -13.37 5.27
C LEU A 86 11.67 -12.69 4.04
N ALA A 87 12.76 -11.96 4.21
CA ALA A 87 13.45 -11.29 3.12
C ALA A 87 14.05 -12.29 2.10
N GLN A 88 14.29 -13.53 2.48
CA GLN A 88 14.82 -14.59 1.61
C GLN A 88 13.77 -15.37 0.83
N ILE A 89 12.46 -15.14 1.10
CA ILE A 89 11.38 -15.88 0.45
C ILE A 89 11.33 -15.56 -1.04
N ALA A 90 11.45 -14.28 -1.40
CA ALA A 90 11.42 -13.83 -2.79
C ALA A 90 12.12 -12.47 -2.96
N PRO A 91 12.63 -12.14 -4.15
CA PRO A 91 13.29 -10.85 -4.41
C PRO A 91 12.41 -9.62 -4.21
N ASN A 92 11.10 -9.78 -4.32
CA ASN A 92 10.10 -8.73 -4.13
C ASN A 92 9.48 -8.70 -2.72
N ALA A 93 9.96 -9.55 -1.80
CA ALA A 93 9.54 -9.51 -0.41
C ALA A 93 9.98 -8.22 0.27
N VAL A 94 9.07 -7.61 1.03
CA VAL A 94 9.29 -6.46 1.90
C VAL A 94 8.89 -6.87 3.31
N VAL A 95 9.84 -6.79 4.24
CA VAL A 95 9.59 -7.20 5.63
C VAL A 95 8.74 -6.14 6.33
N LYS A 96 7.61 -6.56 6.89
CA LYS A 96 6.70 -5.66 7.59
C LYS A 96 6.86 -5.82 9.09
N VAL A 97 7.05 -4.69 9.80
CA VAL A 97 7.45 -4.65 11.21
C VAL A 97 6.56 -3.66 11.97
N PRO A 98 5.99 -4.00 13.14
CA PRO A 98 5.11 -3.10 13.89
C PRO A 98 5.86 -1.89 14.46
N MET A 99 5.14 -0.77 14.63
CA MET A 99 5.66 0.49 15.19
C MET A 99 5.74 0.42 16.71
N THR A 100 6.72 -0.33 17.20
CA THR A 100 7.10 -0.44 18.62
C THR A 100 8.54 0.03 18.81
N LYS A 101 9.00 0.13 20.07
CA LYS A 101 10.40 0.45 20.37
C LYS A 101 11.36 -0.57 19.75
N ASP A 102 11.07 -1.85 19.91
CA ASP A 102 11.89 -2.93 19.35
C ASP A 102 11.72 -3.06 17.82
N GLY A 103 10.50 -2.81 17.31
CA GLY A 103 10.26 -2.70 15.88
C GLY A 103 11.07 -1.56 15.23
N LEU A 104 11.19 -0.41 15.88
CA LEU A 104 12.02 0.69 15.36
C LEU A 104 13.51 0.32 15.31
N LYS A 105 14.03 -0.40 16.34
CA LYS A 105 15.40 -0.93 16.34
C LYS A 105 15.59 -1.96 15.23
N ALA A 106 14.61 -2.87 15.05
CA ALA A 106 14.65 -3.89 14.00
C ALA A 106 14.67 -3.25 12.61
N VAL A 107 13.85 -2.22 12.37
CA VAL A 107 13.88 -1.46 11.12
C VAL A 107 15.26 -0.87 10.88
N LYS A 108 15.86 -0.21 11.88
CA LYS A 108 17.20 0.38 11.76
C LYS A 108 18.26 -0.67 11.43
N TYR A 109 18.22 -1.82 12.09
CA TYR A 109 19.17 -2.90 11.89
C TYR A 109 19.03 -3.55 10.50
N LEU A 110 17.82 -3.95 10.14
CA LEU A 110 17.54 -4.65 8.88
C LEU A 110 17.72 -3.74 7.65
N SER A 111 17.35 -2.45 7.76
CA SER A 111 17.59 -1.48 6.68
C SER A 111 19.09 -1.29 6.43
N GLY A 112 19.92 -1.32 7.47
CA GLY A 112 21.38 -1.31 7.36
C GLY A 112 21.97 -2.52 6.62
N LYS A 113 21.21 -3.63 6.54
CA LYS A 113 21.55 -4.81 5.74
C LYS A 113 20.98 -4.78 4.31
N GLY A 114 20.35 -3.68 3.90
CA GLY A 114 19.74 -3.53 2.58
C GLY A 114 18.37 -4.22 2.43
N ILE A 115 17.77 -4.70 3.52
CA ILE A 115 16.42 -5.30 3.50
C ILE A 115 15.38 -4.18 3.40
N LYS A 116 14.41 -4.33 2.51
CA LYS A 116 13.29 -3.38 2.36
C LYS A 116 12.29 -3.58 3.50
N LEU A 117 11.91 -2.49 4.15
CA LEU A 117 11.06 -2.51 5.34
C LEU A 117 9.77 -1.71 5.13
N ASN A 118 8.65 -2.27 5.59
CA ASN A 118 7.38 -1.58 5.73
C ASN A 118 7.03 -1.48 7.23
N GLN A 119 7.18 -0.30 7.83
CA GLN A 119 6.83 -0.14 9.24
C GLN A 119 5.33 0.12 9.37
N THR A 120 4.63 -0.78 10.07
CA THR A 120 3.17 -0.83 10.17
C THR A 120 2.64 -0.44 11.54
N LEU A 121 1.31 -0.37 11.67
CA LEU A 121 0.61 0.06 12.89
C LEU A 121 1.04 1.48 13.31
N CYS A 122 1.16 2.36 12.33
CA CYS A 122 1.45 3.78 12.54
C CYS A 122 0.13 4.56 12.69
N PHE A 123 0.02 5.32 13.79
CA PHE A 123 -1.19 6.08 14.13
C PHE A 123 -0.89 7.55 14.47
N SER A 124 0.37 8.00 14.31
CA SER A 124 0.74 9.38 14.56
C SER A 124 1.92 9.85 13.69
N ALA A 125 1.98 11.15 13.42
CA ALA A 125 3.07 11.76 12.67
C ALA A 125 4.45 11.62 13.35
N PRO A 126 4.58 11.73 14.70
CA PRO A 126 5.84 11.42 15.38
C PRO A 126 6.34 9.99 15.14
N GLN A 127 5.45 8.99 15.12
CA GLN A 127 5.83 7.61 14.79
C GLN A 127 6.39 7.53 13.36
N ALA A 128 5.73 8.16 12.39
CA ALA A 128 6.19 8.18 11.00
C ALA A 128 7.55 8.87 10.84
N LEU A 129 7.77 9.99 11.54
CA LEU A 129 9.05 10.69 11.53
C LEU A 129 10.20 9.80 12.03
N LEU A 130 9.98 9.06 13.13
CA LEU A 130 10.98 8.12 13.66
C LEU A 130 11.26 6.97 12.70
N SER A 131 10.21 6.45 12.05
CA SER A 131 10.32 5.39 11.04
C SER A 131 11.21 5.80 9.86
N ALA A 132 11.00 7.00 9.33
CA ALA A 132 11.83 7.54 8.24
C ALA A 132 13.29 7.69 8.66
N LYS A 133 13.56 8.18 9.87
CA LYS A 133 14.91 8.29 10.42
C LYS A 133 15.58 6.93 10.67
N ALA A 134 14.79 5.89 10.93
CA ALA A 134 15.30 4.52 11.07
C ALA A 134 15.66 3.89 9.70
N GLY A 135 15.14 4.43 8.59
CA GLY A 135 15.45 3.97 7.24
C GLY A 135 14.41 3.00 6.66
N ALA A 136 13.16 3.06 7.12
CA ALA A 136 12.08 2.28 6.52
C ALA A 136 11.88 2.66 5.04
N THR A 137 11.62 1.66 4.18
CA THR A 137 11.25 1.88 2.78
C THR A 137 9.83 2.43 2.66
N TYR A 138 8.93 1.86 3.46
CA TYR A 138 7.53 2.29 3.55
C TYR A 138 7.14 2.54 5.00
N ILE A 139 6.23 3.48 5.20
CA ILE A 139 5.47 3.66 6.43
C ILE A 139 3.99 3.44 6.14
N SER A 140 3.31 2.61 6.92
CA SER A 140 1.89 2.31 6.78
C SER A 140 1.05 2.98 7.88
N PRO A 141 0.65 4.25 7.72
CA PRO A 141 -0.34 4.89 8.60
C PRO A 141 -1.74 4.32 8.36
N PHE A 142 -2.44 3.99 9.44
CA PHE A 142 -3.74 3.31 9.41
C PHE A 142 -4.89 4.31 9.51
N LEU A 143 -5.23 4.97 8.41
CA LEU A 143 -6.24 6.03 8.40
C LEU A 143 -7.64 5.52 8.78
N GLY A 144 -8.11 4.38 8.25
CA GLY A 144 -9.45 3.89 8.51
C GLY A 144 -9.66 3.46 9.97
N ARG A 145 -8.62 2.97 10.68
CA ARG A 145 -8.73 2.68 12.12
C ARG A 145 -8.82 3.95 12.96
N LEU A 146 -8.27 5.07 12.51
CA LEU A 146 -8.47 6.36 13.16
C LEU A 146 -9.91 6.84 12.98
N ASP A 147 -10.48 6.67 11.80
CA ASP A 147 -11.89 6.98 11.55
C ASP A 147 -12.82 6.12 12.42
N ASP A 148 -12.50 4.83 12.62
CA ASP A 148 -13.26 3.91 13.49
C ASP A 148 -13.40 4.41 14.95
N ILE A 149 -12.46 5.27 15.41
CA ILE A 149 -12.48 5.87 16.75
C ILE A 149 -12.88 7.36 16.76
N GLY A 150 -13.41 7.87 15.67
CA GLY A 150 -13.90 9.24 15.55
C GLY A 150 -12.82 10.29 15.29
N ALA A 151 -11.60 9.90 14.92
CA ALA A 151 -10.57 10.83 14.44
C ALA A 151 -10.68 10.99 12.92
N ILE A 152 -10.00 11.97 12.35
CA ILE A 152 -9.91 12.16 10.90
C ILE A 152 -8.60 11.52 10.41
N GLY A 153 -8.68 10.26 9.97
CA GLY A 153 -7.50 9.49 9.56
C GLY A 153 -6.69 10.11 8.43
N MET A 154 -7.36 10.85 7.53
CA MET A 154 -6.70 11.54 6.43
C MET A 154 -5.80 12.71 6.87
N ASP A 155 -6.02 13.31 8.04
CA ASP A 155 -5.13 14.35 8.56
C ASP A 155 -3.74 13.77 8.85
N LEU A 156 -3.67 12.54 9.39
CA LEU A 156 -2.41 11.83 9.58
C LEU A 156 -1.64 11.64 8.26
N ILE A 157 -2.33 11.27 7.19
CA ILE A 157 -1.70 11.09 5.87
C ILE A 157 -1.14 12.42 5.35
N ARG A 158 -1.91 13.51 5.44
CA ARG A 158 -1.50 14.86 5.02
C ARG A 158 -0.26 15.33 5.78
N ASP A 159 -0.27 15.19 7.10
CA ASP A 159 0.84 15.57 7.96
C ASP A 159 2.13 14.81 7.60
N ILE A 160 2.04 13.48 7.45
CA ILE A 160 3.21 12.67 7.11
C ILE A 160 3.76 13.06 5.74
N CYS A 161 2.91 13.18 4.73
CA CYS A 161 3.32 13.57 3.38
C CYS A 161 4.00 14.94 3.37
N GLN A 162 3.47 15.91 4.14
CA GLN A 162 4.07 17.23 4.26
C GLN A 162 5.42 17.19 4.96
N ILE A 163 5.53 16.48 6.09
CA ILE A 163 6.78 16.32 6.84
C ILE A 163 7.85 15.68 5.96
N TYR A 164 7.50 14.59 5.27
CA TYR A 164 8.47 13.87 4.41
C TYR A 164 8.96 14.74 3.26
N ARG A 165 8.10 15.51 2.65
CA ARG A 165 8.44 16.48 1.60
C ARG A 165 9.35 17.59 2.12
N ASN A 166 9.05 18.15 3.31
CA ASN A 166 9.82 19.23 3.90
C ASN A 166 11.29 18.86 4.15
N TYR A 167 11.54 17.60 4.49
CA TYR A 167 12.88 17.11 4.84
C TYR A 167 13.50 16.17 3.81
N GLY A 168 12.84 15.94 2.67
CA GLY A 168 13.35 15.07 1.60
C GLY A 168 13.54 13.62 2.02
N PHE A 169 12.66 13.10 2.88
CA PHE A 169 12.71 11.67 3.25
C PHE A 169 12.36 10.79 2.06
N THR A 170 13.15 9.73 1.87
CA THR A 170 12.93 8.73 0.80
C THR A 170 11.91 7.65 1.18
N THR A 171 11.53 7.58 2.45
CA THR A 171 10.50 6.66 2.93
C THR A 171 9.16 6.96 2.26
N GLN A 172 8.56 5.97 1.62
CA GLN A 172 7.28 6.11 0.93
C GLN A 172 6.10 6.02 1.91
N VAL A 173 5.17 6.97 1.81
CA VAL A 173 3.92 6.95 2.57
C VAL A 173 2.95 5.98 1.90
N LEU A 174 2.63 4.90 2.59
CA LEU A 174 1.71 3.84 2.16
C LEU A 174 0.41 3.97 2.97
N ALA A 175 -0.57 4.68 2.42
CA ALA A 175 -1.88 4.85 3.05
C ALA A 175 -2.55 3.47 3.22
N ALA A 176 -2.78 3.07 4.48
CA ALA A 176 -3.27 1.75 4.85
C ALA A 176 -4.59 1.81 5.61
N SER A 177 -5.25 0.66 5.77
CA SER A 177 -6.57 0.57 6.40
C SER A 177 -7.63 1.38 5.63
N ILE A 178 -7.53 1.40 4.31
CA ILE A 178 -8.47 2.06 3.41
C ILE A 178 -9.82 1.33 3.46
N ARG A 179 -10.93 2.09 3.54
CA ARG A 179 -12.29 1.57 3.69
C ARG A 179 -13.20 1.84 2.47
N ASN A 180 -12.88 2.84 1.66
CA ASN A 180 -13.76 3.32 0.59
C ASN A 180 -12.98 4.08 -0.49
N PRO A 181 -13.59 4.37 -1.67
CA PRO A 181 -12.97 5.13 -2.75
C PRO A 181 -12.50 6.54 -2.37
N LEU A 182 -13.19 7.23 -1.45
CA LEU A 182 -12.82 8.59 -1.05
C LEU A 182 -11.45 8.60 -0.36
N HIS A 183 -11.16 7.61 0.48
CA HIS A 183 -9.83 7.46 1.08
C HIS A 183 -8.72 7.35 0.03
N VAL A 184 -8.96 6.63 -1.06
CA VAL A 184 -7.97 6.47 -2.15
C VAL A 184 -7.71 7.81 -2.84
N ILE A 185 -8.78 8.53 -3.19
CA ILE A 185 -8.68 9.83 -3.87
C ILE A 185 -8.04 10.87 -2.96
N ASP A 186 -8.41 10.90 -1.68
CA ASP A 186 -7.85 11.86 -0.73
C ASP A 186 -6.39 11.54 -0.39
N ALA A 187 -6.01 10.27 -0.32
CA ALA A 187 -4.60 9.86 -0.20
C ALA A 187 -3.78 10.31 -1.42
N ALA A 188 -4.32 10.16 -2.64
CA ALA A 188 -3.69 10.63 -3.86
C ALA A 188 -3.51 12.16 -3.85
N LYS A 189 -4.55 12.93 -3.46
CA LYS A 189 -4.48 14.40 -3.34
C LYS A 189 -3.48 14.85 -2.28
N ALA A 190 -3.33 14.10 -1.20
CA ALA A 190 -2.36 14.37 -0.14
C ALA A 190 -0.89 14.12 -0.58
N GLY A 191 -0.70 13.37 -1.66
CA GLY A 191 0.62 12.99 -2.17
C GLY A 191 1.17 11.73 -1.50
N ALA A 192 0.30 10.82 -1.05
CA ALA A 192 0.72 9.49 -0.64
C ALA A 192 1.37 8.74 -1.83
N HIS A 193 2.41 7.98 -1.56
CA HIS A 193 3.15 7.26 -2.61
C HIS A 193 2.47 5.95 -2.99
N VAL A 194 1.74 5.36 -2.05
CA VAL A 194 1.04 4.07 -2.21
C VAL A 194 -0.29 4.16 -1.48
N ALA A 195 -1.33 3.54 -2.04
CA ALA A 195 -2.58 3.25 -1.36
C ALA A 195 -2.82 1.74 -1.38
N THR A 196 -2.90 1.09 -0.20
CA THR A 196 -3.24 -0.32 -0.11
C THR A 196 -4.66 -0.51 0.36
N MET A 197 -5.42 -1.32 -0.36
CA MET A 197 -6.86 -1.48 -0.15
C MET A 197 -7.33 -2.92 -0.34
N PRO A 198 -8.43 -3.34 0.32
CA PRO A 198 -9.10 -4.60 0.01
C PRO A 198 -9.56 -4.66 -1.45
N PHE A 199 -9.65 -5.86 -2.02
CA PHE A 199 -10.10 -6.06 -3.41
C PHE A 199 -11.47 -5.45 -3.68
N ALA A 200 -12.42 -5.55 -2.75
CA ALA A 200 -13.74 -4.93 -2.87
C ALA A 200 -13.71 -3.39 -3.01
N VAL A 201 -12.72 -2.72 -2.39
CA VAL A 201 -12.52 -1.28 -2.57
C VAL A 201 -11.96 -1.00 -3.96
N LEU A 202 -10.99 -1.78 -4.45
CA LEU A 202 -10.47 -1.65 -5.81
C LEU A 202 -11.60 -1.78 -6.84
N GLU A 203 -12.45 -2.82 -6.73
CA GLU A 203 -13.61 -2.98 -7.60
C GLU A 203 -14.56 -1.77 -7.56
N SER A 204 -14.76 -1.19 -6.37
CA SER A 204 -15.65 -0.04 -6.20
C SER A 204 -15.15 1.23 -6.88
N LEU A 205 -13.83 1.36 -7.14
CA LEU A 205 -13.26 2.48 -7.89
C LEU A 205 -13.71 2.49 -9.36
N LEU A 206 -14.07 1.33 -9.90
CA LEU A 206 -14.52 1.18 -11.29
C LEU A 206 -16.02 1.47 -11.47
N LYS A 207 -16.80 1.41 -10.39
CA LYS A 207 -18.27 1.49 -10.46
C LYS A 207 -18.74 2.94 -10.51
N HIS A 208 -19.47 3.29 -11.58
CA HIS A 208 -20.13 4.58 -11.68
C HIS A 208 -21.44 4.47 -12.46
N PRO A 209 -22.60 4.91 -11.90
CA PRO A 209 -23.91 4.77 -12.55
C PRO A 209 -23.96 5.40 -13.95
N LEU A 210 -23.29 6.54 -14.15
CA LEU A 210 -23.27 7.20 -15.45
C LEU A 210 -22.47 6.45 -16.51
N THR A 211 -21.49 5.63 -16.12
CA THR A 211 -20.77 4.74 -17.04
C THR A 211 -21.73 3.68 -17.59
N ASP A 212 -22.50 3.04 -16.72
CA ASP A 212 -23.46 2.01 -17.12
C ASP A 212 -24.56 2.59 -18.01
N ILE A 213 -25.12 3.75 -17.64
CA ILE A 213 -26.13 4.48 -18.42
C ILE A 213 -25.57 4.88 -19.78
N GLY A 214 -24.34 5.43 -19.79
CA GLY A 214 -23.66 5.88 -21.00
C GLY A 214 -23.38 4.74 -21.97
N LEU A 215 -22.85 3.62 -21.45
CA LEU A 215 -22.58 2.42 -22.24
C LEU A 215 -23.86 1.88 -22.87
N LYS A 216 -24.92 1.74 -22.07
CA LYS A 216 -26.22 1.29 -22.59
C LYS A 216 -26.71 2.18 -23.71
N LYS A 217 -26.66 3.50 -23.53
CA LYS A 217 -27.09 4.47 -24.55
C LYS A 217 -26.26 4.31 -25.83
N PHE A 218 -24.94 4.20 -25.74
CA PHE A 218 -24.08 4.02 -26.91
C PHE A 218 -24.40 2.75 -27.69
N LEU A 219 -24.65 1.65 -26.98
CA LEU A 219 -25.04 0.39 -27.62
C LEU A 219 -26.41 0.47 -28.30
N ASP A 220 -27.39 1.11 -27.65
CA ASP A 220 -28.73 1.32 -28.22
C ASP A 220 -28.67 2.20 -29.50
N ASP A 221 -27.88 3.26 -29.48
CA ASP A 221 -27.72 4.18 -30.63
C ASP A 221 -26.97 3.49 -31.77
N TRP A 222 -25.93 2.70 -31.46
CA TRP A 222 -25.21 1.89 -32.44
C TRP A 222 -26.10 0.86 -33.13
N ALA A 223 -26.93 0.17 -32.36
CA ALA A 223 -27.85 -0.81 -32.91
C ALA A 223 -28.88 -0.17 -33.87
N LYS A 224 -29.38 1.02 -33.52
CA LYS A 224 -30.32 1.77 -34.38
C LYS A 224 -29.69 2.27 -35.70
N ALA A 225 -28.40 2.59 -35.66
CA ALA A 225 -27.68 3.05 -36.86
C ALA A 225 -27.41 1.91 -37.87
N GLY A 226 -27.53 0.64 -37.45
CA GLY A 226 -27.28 -0.52 -38.32
C GLY A 226 -25.84 -0.67 -38.79
N THR A 227 -24.89 0.05 -38.17
CA THR A 227 -23.48 0.07 -38.54
C THR A 227 -22.77 -1.18 -37.96
N LYS A 228 -21.75 -1.66 -38.67
CA LYS A 228 -20.85 -2.76 -38.20
C LYS A 228 -19.42 -2.23 -38.14
N ILE A 229 -18.63 -2.78 -37.20
CA ILE A 229 -17.17 -2.54 -37.11
C ILE A 229 -16.47 -3.35 -38.18
#